data_58d828c4e4904d4f793f2ce5e0c42355
#
_entry.id   58d828c4e4904d4f793f2ce5e0c42355
#
_cell.length_a   1.000
_cell.length_b   1.000
_cell.length_c   1.000
_cell.angle_alpha   90.00
_cell.angle_beta   90.00
_cell.angle_gamma   90.00
#
_symmetry.space_group_name_H-M   'P 1'
#
loop_
_entity.id
_entity.type
_entity.pdbx_description
1 polymer ?
#
loop_
_entity_poly.entity_id
_entity_poly.type
_entity_poly.pdbx_seq_one_letter_code
_entity_poly.pdbx_strand_id
1 'polypeptide(L)'
;VMMEVPLVIVTVMRGGPSTGQPTNASQSDVYQVRYASHGDYELIVLSPGTVQEMYELTIRAFNLSERYRTPVILAADGILGQMMEPLFLNPEIEIEQRKLPRVGPQDYKPYQVLDEDLVPDMAIAGTEYDFYATGLTHDEMGNPRMDPEGAETLITRLCTKIQRARRQINDWETYRLEDATHVLMAYGINARGVREAVDKIRAEGYRVGMVRLKSLWPFPDELMEQLGDRVEKVVVSEMNNGMLIREVERFRHRFRVSGITVPTPVPLKPSEIYRRMIEEVSK
;
A
#
# COMPACT_ATOMS: atom_id res chain seq x y z
N VAL A 1 14.97 -3.49 -3.90
CA VAL A 1 14.33 -3.42 -5.22
C VAL A 1 15.32 -3.85 -6.29
N MET A 2 16.49 -3.22 -6.44
CA MET A 2 17.46 -3.55 -7.51
C MET A 2 17.87 -5.02 -7.54
N MET A 3 18.12 -5.63 -6.40
CA MET A 3 18.45 -7.07 -6.31
C MET A 3 17.23 -7.99 -6.48
N GLU A 4 16.04 -7.44 -6.60
CA GLU A 4 14.77 -8.17 -6.66
C GLU A 4 14.64 -9.26 -5.57
N VAL A 5 15.01 -8.92 -4.34
CA VAL A 5 14.93 -9.84 -3.21
C VAL A 5 13.55 -9.74 -2.56
N PRO A 6 12.84 -10.86 -2.38
CA PRO A 6 11.62 -10.91 -1.57
C PRO A 6 11.93 -10.49 -0.14
N LEU A 7 11.22 -9.47 0.35
CA LEU A 7 11.42 -8.92 1.68
C LEU A 7 10.12 -8.32 2.22
N VAL A 8 9.80 -8.59 3.47
CA VAL A 8 8.71 -7.92 4.17
C VAL A 8 9.29 -6.97 5.22
N ILE A 9 8.90 -5.70 5.13
CA ILE A 9 9.32 -4.65 6.06
C ILE A 9 8.08 -4.23 6.85
N VAL A 10 8.13 -4.33 8.18
CA VAL A 10 7.06 -3.83 9.03
C VAL A 10 7.44 -2.45 9.56
N THR A 11 6.64 -1.45 9.20
CA THR A 11 6.76 -0.09 9.72
C THR A 11 5.62 0.17 10.68
N VAL A 12 5.92 0.32 11.97
CA VAL A 12 4.94 0.74 12.97
C VAL A 12 4.93 2.26 13.00
N MET A 13 3.96 2.85 12.30
CA MET A 13 3.88 4.29 12.04
C MET A 13 3.65 5.09 13.32
N ARG A 14 4.36 6.19 13.44
CA ARG A 14 4.32 7.08 14.60
C ARG A 14 4.36 8.55 14.21
N GLY A 15 4.30 9.43 15.21
CA GLY A 15 4.42 10.87 15.00
C GLY A 15 5.86 11.29 14.73
N GLY A 16 6.12 11.86 13.54
CA GLY A 16 7.35 12.53 13.15
C GLY A 16 7.17 14.06 13.14
N PRO A 17 8.14 14.84 12.62
CA PRO A 17 9.44 14.41 12.08
C PRO A 17 10.46 14.07 13.16
N SER A 18 11.61 13.45 12.76
CA SER A 18 12.71 13.02 13.62
C SER A 18 12.23 12.13 14.77
N THR A 19 12.74 12.29 15.98
CA THR A 19 12.29 11.54 17.16
C THR A 19 10.80 11.79 17.45
N GLY A 20 10.29 13.00 17.19
CA GLY A 20 8.89 13.34 17.26
C GLY A 20 8.18 12.80 18.51
N GLN A 21 7.24 11.89 18.29
CA GLN A 21 6.44 11.24 19.33
C GLN A 21 6.63 9.71 19.25
N PRO A 22 7.70 9.16 19.81
CA PRO A 22 8.14 7.80 19.52
C PRO A 22 7.21 6.70 20.02
N THR A 23 6.36 6.99 20.99
CA THR A 23 5.44 6.03 21.62
C THR A 23 3.97 6.27 21.24
N ASN A 24 3.68 7.30 20.47
CA ASN A 24 2.33 7.68 20.10
C ASN A 24 2.03 7.30 18.65
N ALA A 25 0.84 6.76 18.42
CA ALA A 25 0.36 6.41 17.09
C ALA A 25 0.19 7.68 16.24
N SER A 26 0.53 7.58 14.97
CA SER A 26 0.22 8.58 13.96
C SER A 26 0.41 7.95 12.58
N GLN A 27 -0.04 8.60 11.53
CA GLN A 27 0.18 8.17 10.14
C GLN A 27 1.23 9.06 9.45
N SER A 28 2.28 9.48 10.21
CA SER A 28 3.27 10.43 9.70
C SER A 28 4.38 9.79 8.84
N ASP A 29 4.43 8.45 8.74
CA ASP A 29 5.45 7.73 7.98
C ASP A 29 5.01 7.39 6.54
N VAL A 30 3.85 7.88 6.08
CA VAL A 30 3.30 7.57 4.75
C VAL A 30 4.25 7.90 3.62
N TYR A 31 4.95 9.04 3.68
CA TYR A 31 5.97 9.37 2.67
C TYR A 31 7.22 8.51 2.80
N GLN A 32 7.61 8.13 4.00
CA GLN A 32 8.75 7.24 4.20
C GLN A 32 8.47 5.87 3.58
N VAL A 33 7.28 5.29 3.78
CA VAL A 33 6.95 3.99 3.21
C VAL A 33 6.75 4.05 1.69
N ARG A 34 6.48 5.22 1.12
CA ARG A 34 6.40 5.40 -0.34
C ARG A 34 7.74 5.74 -0.97
N TYR A 35 8.50 6.66 -0.36
CA TYR A 35 9.73 7.25 -0.90
C TYR A 35 10.94 6.95 -0.03
N ALA A 36 11.04 5.71 0.47
CA ALA A 36 12.08 5.29 1.42
C ALA A 36 13.51 5.53 0.93
N SER A 37 13.73 5.62 -0.39
CA SER A 37 15.03 5.82 -1.02
C SER A 37 14.94 6.78 -2.21
N HIS A 38 16.05 6.94 -2.92
CA HIS A 38 16.16 7.70 -4.16
C HIS A 38 15.98 6.78 -5.39
N GLY A 39 15.79 7.38 -6.55
CA GLY A 39 15.64 6.69 -7.84
C GLY A 39 14.20 6.31 -8.16
N ASP A 40 14.03 5.68 -9.31
CA ASP A 40 12.73 5.27 -9.83
C ASP A 40 12.44 3.82 -9.45
N TYR A 41 11.41 3.60 -8.68
CA TYR A 41 10.95 2.26 -8.27
C TYR A 41 9.49 2.29 -7.83
N GLU A 42 8.87 1.12 -7.85
CA GLU A 42 7.57 0.90 -7.25
C GLU A 42 7.68 -0.03 -6.04
N LEU A 43 6.90 0.27 -5.00
CA LEU A 43 6.77 -0.55 -3.81
C LEU A 43 5.33 -1.02 -3.63
N ILE A 44 5.17 -2.09 -2.86
CA ILE A 44 3.87 -2.55 -2.39
C ILE A 44 3.76 -2.14 -0.92
N VAL A 45 2.70 -1.40 -0.57
CA VAL A 45 2.45 -0.96 0.80
C VAL A 45 1.05 -1.38 1.22
N LEU A 46 0.95 -2.18 2.27
CA LEU A 46 -0.29 -2.64 2.87
C LEU A 46 -0.54 -1.93 4.20
N SER A 47 -1.80 -1.61 4.50
CA SER A 47 -2.17 -0.87 5.71
C SER A 47 -3.32 -1.58 6.46
N PRO A 48 -3.01 -2.39 7.48
CA PRO A 48 -4.00 -3.06 8.31
C PRO A 48 -4.75 -2.05 9.20
N GLY A 49 -6.05 -2.31 9.44
CA GLY A 49 -6.90 -1.52 10.33
C GLY A 49 -7.38 -2.28 11.57
N THR A 50 -7.05 -3.57 11.70
CA THR A 50 -7.41 -4.45 12.81
C THR A 50 -6.28 -5.43 13.14
N VAL A 51 -6.32 -6.05 14.30
CA VAL A 51 -5.37 -7.12 14.67
C VAL A 51 -5.53 -8.34 13.75
N GLN A 52 -6.75 -8.65 13.33
CA GLN A 52 -7.01 -9.71 12.35
C GLN A 52 -6.30 -9.41 11.03
N GLU A 53 -6.37 -8.19 10.55
CA GLU A 53 -5.68 -7.80 9.31
C GLU A 53 -4.16 -7.70 9.47
N MET A 54 -3.64 -7.42 10.67
CA MET A 54 -2.20 -7.56 10.92
C MET A 54 -1.72 -8.98 10.60
N TYR A 55 -2.48 -9.99 11.00
CA TYR A 55 -2.19 -11.39 10.69
C TYR A 55 -2.34 -11.68 9.18
N GLU A 56 -3.51 -11.38 8.62
CA GLU A 56 -3.84 -11.70 7.23
C GLU A 56 -2.94 -10.96 6.22
N LEU A 57 -2.74 -9.65 6.42
CA LEU A 57 -1.92 -8.85 5.52
C LEU A 57 -0.43 -9.12 5.69
N THR A 58 0.03 -9.65 6.84
CA THR A 58 1.41 -10.14 6.98
C THR A 58 1.64 -11.34 6.05
N ILE A 59 0.75 -12.32 6.06
CA ILE A 59 0.85 -13.48 5.15
C ILE A 59 0.79 -12.99 3.69
N ARG A 60 -0.16 -12.12 3.38
CA ARG A 60 -0.28 -11.53 2.05
C ARG A 60 0.98 -10.76 1.63
N ALA A 61 1.64 -10.06 2.56
CA ALA A 61 2.88 -9.35 2.27
C ALA A 61 4.00 -10.32 1.86
N PHE A 62 4.12 -11.47 2.55
CA PHE A 62 5.05 -12.52 2.14
C PHE A 62 4.70 -13.08 0.77
N ASN A 63 3.44 -13.42 0.52
CA ASN A 63 2.98 -13.91 -0.77
C ASN A 63 3.28 -12.93 -1.91
N LEU A 64 2.97 -11.65 -1.73
CA LEU A 64 3.26 -10.62 -2.73
C LEU A 64 4.76 -10.41 -2.94
N SER A 65 5.56 -10.48 -1.86
CA SER A 65 7.01 -10.32 -1.99
C SER A 65 7.65 -11.47 -2.77
N GLU A 66 7.22 -12.71 -2.53
CA GLU A 66 7.67 -13.89 -3.26
C GLU A 66 7.18 -13.88 -4.72
N ARG A 67 5.90 -13.54 -4.94
CA ARG A 67 5.30 -13.48 -6.29
C ARG A 67 5.99 -12.48 -7.19
N TYR A 68 6.28 -11.28 -6.69
CA TYR A 68 6.80 -10.17 -7.49
C TYR A 68 8.29 -9.90 -7.31
N ARG A 69 9.00 -10.69 -6.49
CA ARG A 69 10.41 -10.46 -6.18
C ARG A 69 10.68 -8.98 -5.88
N THR A 70 9.98 -8.44 -4.87
CA THR A 70 10.09 -7.03 -4.50
C THR A 70 9.85 -6.86 -3.00
N PRO A 71 10.42 -5.84 -2.35
CA PRO A 71 10.05 -5.50 -0.99
C PRO A 71 8.57 -5.13 -0.87
N VAL A 72 7.91 -5.64 0.17
CA VAL A 72 6.54 -5.28 0.56
C VAL A 72 6.58 -4.67 1.96
N ILE A 73 5.94 -3.52 2.12
CA ILE A 73 5.88 -2.81 3.40
C ILE A 73 4.51 -3.02 4.04
N LEU A 74 4.51 -3.46 5.29
CA LEU A 74 3.32 -3.48 6.14
C LEU A 74 3.35 -2.21 7.01
N ALA A 75 2.53 -1.22 6.65
CA ALA A 75 2.44 0.06 7.33
C ALA A 75 1.32 0.01 8.38
N ALA A 76 1.66 -0.37 9.59
CA ALA A 76 0.75 -0.51 10.72
C ALA A 76 0.74 0.75 11.58
N ASP A 77 -0.43 1.17 12.07
CA ASP A 77 -0.49 2.23 13.06
C ASP A 77 0.07 1.77 14.41
N GLY A 78 0.80 2.64 15.11
CA GLY A 78 1.41 2.32 16.40
C GLY A 78 0.45 1.76 17.44
N ILE A 79 -0.84 2.16 17.40
CA ILE A 79 -1.86 1.65 18.28
C ILE A 79 -2.21 0.17 18.00
N LEU A 80 -2.19 -0.24 16.74
CA LEU A 80 -2.42 -1.65 16.38
C LEU A 80 -1.34 -2.57 16.93
N GLY A 81 -0.10 -2.11 16.98
CA GLY A 81 1.02 -2.86 17.57
C GLY A 81 0.88 -3.09 19.08
N GLN A 82 -0.01 -2.36 19.76
CA GLN A 82 -0.25 -2.44 21.21
C GLN A 82 -1.64 -3.00 21.56
N MET A 83 -2.54 -3.09 20.59
CA MET A 83 -3.89 -3.60 20.79
C MET A 83 -3.93 -5.11 20.94
N MET A 84 -4.90 -5.57 21.73
CA MET A 84 -5.30 -6.98 21.80
C MET A 84 -6.75 -7.11 21.34
N GLU A 85 -6.98 -7.93 20.33
CA GLU A 85 -8.31 -8.28 19.83
C GLU A 85 -8.37 -9.80 19.61
N PRO A 86 -9.57 -10.40 19.62
CA PRO A 86 -9.72 -11.79 19.23
C PRO A 86 -9.14 -12.04 17.83
N LEU A 87 -8.36 -13.09 17.69
CA LEU A 87 -7.74 -13.48 16.43
C LEU A 87 -8.30 -14.83 15.97
N PHE A 88 -8.79 -14.88 14.75
CA PHE A 88 -9.16 -16.11 14.07
C PHE A 88 -8.02 -16.57 13.16
N LEU A 89 -7.44 -17.72 13.47
CA LEU A 89 -6.41 -18.34 12.64
C LEU A 89 -7.08 -19.13 11.53
N ASN A 90 -6.93 -18.67 10.28
CA ASN A 90 -7.41 -19.41 9.12
C ASN A 90 -6.32 -20.40 8.65
N PRO A 91 -6.51 -21.72 8.83
CA PRO A 91 -5.52 -22.71 8.40
C PRO A 91 -5.46 -22.90 6.86
N GLU A 92 -6.44 -22.38 6.14
CA GLU A 92 -6.56 -22.52 4.68
C GLU A 92 -5.96 -21.34 3.91
N ILE A 93 -5.26 -20.41 4.59
CA ILE A 93 -4.56 -19.32 3.88
C ILE A 93 -3.48 -19.91 3.00
N GLU A 94 -3.58 -19.63 1.71
CA GLU A 94 -2.60 -20.05 0.72
C GLU A 94 -1.25 -19.36 0.94
N ILE A 95 -0.17 -20.14 0.94
CA ILE A 95 1.21 -19.67 1.00
C ILE A 95 1.83 -19.82 -0.38
N GLU A 96 2.11 -18.68 -1.01
CA GLU A 96 2.75 -18.67 -2.32
C GLU A 96 4.24 -18.89 -2.24
N GLN A 97 4.76 -19.58 -3.25
CA GLN A 97 6.18 -19.79 -3.43
C GLN A 97 6.68 -18.96 -4.61
N ARG A 98 7.93 -18.49 -4.52
CA ARG A 98 8.59 -17.83 -5.65
C ARG A 98 8.70 -18.78 -6.85
N LYS A 99 8.82 -18.22 -8.03
CA LYS A 99 9.17 -18.99 -9.23
C LYS A 99 10.58 -19.52 -9.08
N LEU A 100 10.71 -20.85 -9.05
CA LEU A 100 12.00 -21.52 -9.04
C LEU A 100 12.54 -21.65 -10.46
N PRO A 101 13.89 -21.78 -10.64
CA PRO A 101 14.48 -21.97 -11.94
C PRO A 101 13.88 -23.17 -12.69
N ARG A 102 13.55 -22.95 -13.96
CA ARG A 102 13.00 -23.97 -14.88
C ARG A 102 14.08 -24.59 -15.78
N VAL A 103 15.32 -24.14 -15.59
CA VAL A 103 16.51 -24.61 -16.34
C VAL A 103 17.55 -25.11 -15.37
N GLY A 104 18.50 -25.88 -15.84
CA GLY A 104 19.62 -26.35 -15.03
C GLY A 104 20.58 -25.23 -14.63
N PRO A 105 21.45 -25.47 -13.61
CA PRO A 105 22.37 -24.47 -13.10
C PRO A 105 23.27 -23.79 -14.14
N GLN A 106 23.66 -24.55 -15.19
CA GLN A 106 24.55 -24.07 -16.28
C GLN A 106 23.87 -22.99 -17.16
N ASP A 107 22.53 -23.04 -17.28
CA ASP A 107 21.75 -22.15 -18.15
C ASP A 107 21.00 -21.09 -17.37
N TYR A 108 21.11 -21.09 -16.04
CA TYR A 108 20.39 -20.19 -15.18
C TYR A 108 20.91 -18.76 -15.23
N LYS A 109 20.00 -17.82 -15.47
CA LYS A 109 20.26 -16.39 -15.40
C LYS A 109 19.31 -15.74 -14.38
N PRO A 110 19.81 -15.22 -13.26
CA PRO A 110 18.98 -14.81 -12.10
C PRO A 110 18.00 -13.67 -12.37
N TYR A 111 18.20 -12.91 -13.45
CA TYR A 111 17.36 -11.76 -13.81
C TYR A 111 16.73 -11.87 -15.20
N GLN A 112 16.81 -13.03 -15.81
CA GLN A 112 16.16 -13.27 -17.11
C GLN A 112 14.65 -13.38 -16.93
N VAL A 113 13.93 -12.55 -17.65
CA VAL A 113 12.45 -12.60 -17.71
C VAL A 113 12.03 -13.59 -18.78
N LEU A 114 11.25 -14.58 -18.39
CA LEU A 114 10.70 -15.60 -19.29
C LEU A 114 9.20 -15.48 -19.52
N ASP A 115 8.50 -14.70 -18.65
CA ASP A 115 7.05 -14.57 -18.65
C ASP A 115 6.59 -13.12 -18.80
N GLU A 116 5.34 -12.93 -19.19
CA GLU A 116 4.72 -11.60 -19.38
C GLU A 116 4.57 -10.78 -18.11
N ASP A 117 4.62 -11.41 -16.92
CA ASP A 117 4.54 -10.73 -15.62
C ASP A 117 5.82 -10.00 -15.23
N LEU A 118 6.88 -10.11 -16.03
CA LEU A 118 8.18 -9.45 -15.86
C LEU A 118 8.93 -9.86 -14.57
N VAL A 119 8.58 -11.02 -13.99
CA VAL A 119 9.22 -11.57 -12.79
C VAL A 119 10.18 -12.69 -13.18
N PRO A 120 11.49 -12.51 -12.96
CA PRO A 120 12.47 -13.59 -13.22
C PRO A 120 12.29 -14.76 -12.24
N ASP A 121 12.70 -15.95 -12.64
CA ASP A 121 12.84 -17.09 -11.73
C ASP A 121 13.94 -16.80 -10.69
N MET A 122 13.82 -17.34 -9.47
CA MET A 122 14.79 -17.09 -8.39
C MET A 122 15.21 -18.38 -7.72
N ALA A 123 16.48 -18.71 -7.84
CA ALA A 123 17.09 -19.84 -7.15
C ALA A 123 17.09 -19.63 -5.63
N ILE A 124 17.11 -20.75 -4.90
CA ILE A 124 17.27 -20.75 -3.44
C ILE A 124 18.77 -20.73 -3.13
N ALA A 125 19.19 -19.80 -2.28
CA ALA A 125 20.58 -19.72 -1.83
C ALA A 125 21.00 -20.99 -1.10
N GLY A 126 22.20 -21.50 -1.43
CA GLY A 126 22.72 -22.74 -0.85
C GLY A 126 22.31 -24.00 -1.60
N THR A 127 21.61 -23.89 -2.72
CA THR A 127 21.40 -24.98 -3.67
C THR A 127 22.52 -25.04 -4.71
N GLU A 128 22.38 -25.84 -5.75
CA GLU A 128 23.35 -26.02 -6.82
C GLU A 128 23.49 -24.82 -7.78
N TYR A 129 22.66 -23.78 -7.61
CA TYR A 129 22.66 -22.59 -8.46
C TYR A 129 23.59 -21.52 -7.90
N ASP A 130 24.55 -21.12 -8.72
CA ASP A 130 25.38 -19.94 -8.46
C ASP A 130 24.75 -18.70 -9.11
N PHE A 131 24.64 -17.61 -8.37
CA PHE A 131 24.12 -16.34 -8.90
C PHE A 131 24.76 -15.15 -8.20
N TYR A 132 24.87 -14.06 -8.95
CA TYR A 132 25.36 -12.80 -8.44
C TYR A 132 24.19 -11.85 -8.18
N ALA A 133 24.14 -11.26 -6.99
CA ALA A 133 23.14 -10.26 -6.62
C ALA A 133 23.82 -8.92 -6.32
N THR A 134 23.40 -7.86 -6.99
CA THR A 134 24.00 -6.53 -6.86
C THR A 134 22.93 -5.43 -6.77
N GLY A 135 23.29 -4.35 -6.09
CA GLY A 135 22.51 -3.11 -6.10
C GLY A 135 22.84 -2.18 -7.28
N LEU A 136 23.79 -2.54 -8.13
CA LEU A 136 24.09 -1.80 -9.36
C LEU A 136 23.05 -2.10 -10.45
N THR A 137 22.94 -1.22 -11.43
CA THR A 137 22.23 -1.55 -12.68
C THR A 137 22.97 -2.70 -13.35
N HIS A 138 22.24 -3.74 -13.74
CA HIS A 138 22.82 -5.03 -14.15
C HIS A 138 22.10 -5.67 -15.33
N ASP A 139 22.76 -6.62 -15.96
CA ASP A 139 22.21 -7.48 -17.01
C ASP A 139 21.45 -8.70 -16.41
N GLU A 140 21.03 -9.62 -17.28
CA GLU A 140 20.32 -10.86 -16.89
C GLU A 140 21.14 -11.80 -16.00
N MET A 141 22.49 -11.72 -16.06
CA MET A 141 23.41 -12.51 -15.23
C MET A 141 23.71 -11.85 -13.89
N GLY A 142 23.29 -10.59 -13.69
CA GLY A 142 23.65 -9.80 -12.53
C GLY A 142 24.96 -9.02 -12.68
N ASN A 143 25.60 -9.05 -13.85
CA ASN A 143 26.81 -8.27 -14.07
C ASN A 143 26.48 -6.78 -14.22
N PRO A 144 27.30 -5.88 -13.71
CA PRO A 144 27.07 -4.44 -13.84
C PRO A 144 26.90 -4.01 -15.30
N ARG A 145 25.78 -3.34 -15.61
CA ARG A 145 25.48 -2.76 -16.90
C ARG A 145 25.00 -1.31 -16.69
N MET A 146 25.92 -0.36 -16.74
CA MET A 146 25.67 1.04 -16.39
C MET A 146 25.58 1.97 -17.60
N ASP A 147 25.44 1.42 -18.81
CA ASP A 147 25.13 2.19 -20.02
C ASP A 147 23.68 2.67 -20.02
N PRO A 148 23.32 3.70 -20.82
CA PRO A 148 21.98 4.26 -20.82
C PRO A 148 20.89 3.22 -21.16
N GLU A 149 21.14 2.33 -22.12
CA GLU A 149 20.17 1.30 -22.53
C GLU A 149 19.92 0.28 -21.42
N GLY A 150 20.98 -0.17 -20.74
CA GLY A 150 20.89 -1.11 -19.61
C GLY A 150 20.12 -0.51 -18.44
N ALA A 151 20.36 0.77 -18.12
CA ALA A 151 19.67 1.50 -17.08
C ALA A 151 18.16 1.66 -17.43
N GLU A 152 17.84 2.13 -18.62
CA GLU A 152 16.46 2.30 -19.09
C GLU A 152 15.68 0.96 -19.07
N THR A 153 16.28 -0.11 -19.60
CA THR A 153 15.66 -1.42 -19.67
C THR A 153 15.32 -1.96 -18.28
N LEU A 154 16.28 -1.95 -17.35
CA LEU A 154 16.09 -2.51 -16.02
C LEU A 154 15.11 -1.68 -15.20
N ILE A 155 15.27 -0.38 -15.12
CA ILE A 155 14.41 0.50 -14.31
C ILE A 155 12.96 0.47 -14.84
N THR A 156 12.79 0.56 -16.16
CA THR A 156 11.45 0.47 -16.78
C THR A 156 10.79 -0.87 -16.45
N ARG A 157 11.53 -1.98 -16.52
CA ARG A 157 11.00 -3.30 -16.16
C ARG A 157 10.57 -3.37 -14.70
N LEU A 158 11.43 -2.93 -13.77
CA LEU A 158 11.13 -2.95 -12.33
C LEU A 158 9.87 -2.18 -11.99
N CYS A 159 9.68 -0.99 -12.57
CA CYS A 159 8.46 -0.20 -12.37
C CYS A 159 7.24 -0.84 -13.05
N THR A 160 7.39 -1.26 -14.32
CA THR A 160 6.28 -1.83 -15.11
C THR A 160 5.74 -3.11 -14.49
N LYS A 161 6.60 -3.96 -13.91
CA LYS A 161 6.24 -5.19 -13.20
C LYS A 161 5.14 -4.94 -12.16
N ILE A 162 5.32 -3.97 -11.30
CA ILE A 162 4.36 -3.63 -10.24
C ILE A 162 3.15 -2.86 -10.78
N GLN A 163 3.35 -1.95 -11.72
CA GLN A 163 2.26 -1.19 -12.34
C GLN A 163 1.26 -2.09 -13.09
N ARG A 164 1.73 -3.11 -13.82
CA ARG A 164 0.86 -4.10 -14.48
C ARG A 164 0.09 -4.96 -13.48
N ALA A 165 0.72 -5.27 -12.36
CA ALA A 165 0.13 -6.09 -11.30
C ALA A 165 -0.82 -5.33 -10.38
N ARG A 166 -1.00 -4.00 -10.54
CA ARG A 166 -1.77 -3.16 -9.60
C ARG A 166 -3.16 -3.70 -9.26
N ARG A 167 -3.89 -4.26 -10.23
CA ARG A 167 -5.23 -4.82 -10.01
C ARG A 167 -5.23 -6.03 -9.07
N GLN A 168 -4.16 -6.80 -9.07
CA GLN A 168 -4.00 -7.99 -8.22
C GLN A 168 -3.47 -7.61 -6.83
N ILE A 169 -2.73 -6.50 -6.76
CA ILE A 169 -2.12 -6.00 -5.53
C ILE A 169 -3.10 -5.14 -4.73
N ASN A 170 -3.84 -4.28 -5.42
CA ASN A 170 -4.73 -3.31 -4.77
C ASN A 170 -5.88 -4.00 -4.06
N ASP A 171 -6.17 -3.51 -2.85
CA ASP A 171 -7.25 -3.98 -2.00
C ASP A 171 -7.85 -2.81 -1.23
N TRP A 172 -9.17 -2.78 -1.18
CA TRP A 172 -9.94 -1.78 -0.45
C TRP A 172 -11.28 -2.34 -0.01
N GLU A 173 -11.85 -1.72 1.00
CA GLU A 173 -13.21 -1.98 1.46
C GLU A 173 -14.11 -0.80 1.14
N THR A 174 -15.33 -1.06 0.70
CA THR A 174 -16.37 -0.05 0.54
C THR A 174 -17.46 -0.25 1.57
N TYR A 175 -18.01 0.84 2.06
CA TYR A 175 -19.11 0.79 3.01
C TYR A 175 -20.16 1.86 2.66
N ARG A 176 -21.42 1.43 2.46
CA ARG A 176 -22.55 2.29 2.10
C ARG A 176 -22.26 3.21 0.90
N LEU A 177 -21.62 2.66 -0.14
CA LEU A 177 -21.15 3.43 -1.29
C LEU A 177 -22.20 3.49 -2.42
N GLU A 178 -23.25 2.66 -2.38
CA GLU A 178 -24.18 2.42 -3.49
C GLU A 178 -24.91 3.67 -3.96
N ASP A 179 -25.33 4.52 -3.03
CA ASP A 179 -26.04 5.78 -3.26
C ASP A 179 -25.27 7.03 -2.82
N ALA A 180 -23.99 6.86 -2.45
CA ALA A 180 -23.20 7.93 -1.89
C ALA A 180 -22.84 8.99 -2.94
N THR A 181 -23.06 10.24 -2.60
CA THR A 181 -22.58 11.41 -3.36
C THR A 181 -21.26 11.96 -2.78
N HIS A 182 -20.98 11.66 -1.51
CA HIS A 182 -19.77 12.05 -0.81
C HIS A 182 -19.11 10.80 -0.21
N VAL A 183 -17.79 10.76 -0.22
CA VAL A 183 -17.02 9.62 0.28
C VAL A 183 -16.02 10.10 1.31
N LEU A 184 -16.02 9.46 2.48
CA LEU A 184 -14.90 9.50 3.42
C LEU A 184 -13.90 8.41 3.05
N MET A 185 -12.67 8.79 2.72
CA MET A 185 -11.58 7.87 2.44
C MET A 185 -10.62 7.82 3.62
N ALA A 186 -10.24 6.62 4.05
CA ALA A 186 -9.31 6.43 5.16
C ALA A 186 -8.49 5.15 4.98
N TYR A 187 -7.49 4.96 5.83
CA TYR A 187 -6.66 3.76 5.92
C TYR A 187 -6.27 3.50 7.38
N GLY A 188 -5.75 2.32 7.65
CA GLY A 188 -5.31 1.93 8.98
C GLY A 188 -6.40 2.02 10.04
N ILE A 189 -5.98 2.28 11.27
CA ILE A 189 -6.87 2.36 12.44
C ILE A 189 -7.91 3.50 12.34
N ASN A 190 -7.57 4.58 11.64
CA ASN A 190 -8.45 5.75 11.49
C ASN A 190 -9.77 5.40 10.78
N ALA A 191 -9.77 4.38 9.92
CA ALA A 191 -10.97 3.91 9.22
C ALA A 191 -12.09 3.44 10.17
N ARG A 192 -11.74 2.99 11.38
CA ARG A 192 -12.74 2.56 12.39
C ARG A 192 -13.60 3.74 12.83
N GLY A 193 -12.97 4.88 13.14
CA GLY A 193 -13.69 6.12 13.49
C GLY A 193 -14.49 6.68 12.32
N VAL A 194 -13.98 6.56 11.11
CA VAL A 194 -14.68 6.98 9.88
C VAL A 194 -15.96 6.17 9.67
N ARG A 195 -15.92 4.85 9.86
CA ARG A 195 -17.10 3.99 9.71
C ARG A 195 -18.25 4.39 10.65
N GLU A 196 -17.94 4.62 11.92
CA GLU A 196 -18.93 5.09 12.91
C GLU A 196 -19.46 6.49 12.55
N ALA A 197 -18.60 7.39 12.09
CA ALA A 197 -19.02 8.71 11.64
C ALA A 197 -19.98 8.64 10.44
N VAL A 198 -19.71 7.76 9.46
CA VAL A 198 -20.61 7.54 8.32
C VAL A 198 -22.00 7.10 8.78
N ASP A 199 -22.10 6.17 9.74
CA ASP A 199 -23.40 5.73 10.26
C ASP A 199 -24.18 6.88 10.90
N LYS A 200 -23.53 7.72 11.66
CA LYS A 200 -24.17 8.92 12.29
C LYS A 200 -24.64 9.92 11.23
N ILE A 201 -23.81 10.21 10.23
CA ILE A 201 -24.12 11.17 9.17
C ILE A 201 -25.30 10.65 8.32
N ARG A 202 -25.33 9.35 8.02
CA ARG A 202 -26.44 8.76 7.28
C ARG A 202 -27.75 8.74 8.06
N ALA A 203 -27.68 8.61 9.38
CA ALA A 203 -28.88 8.70 10.23
C ALA A 203 -29.57 10.08 10.14
N GLU A 204 -28.85 11.12 9.72
CA GLU A 204 -29.37 12.46 9.45
C GLU A 204 -29.80 12.69 8.00
N GLY A 205 -29.76 11.62 7.15
CA GLY A 205 -30.22 11.67 5.77
C GLY A 205 -29.18 12.05 4.73
N TYR A 206 -27.93 12.28 5.10
CA TYR A 206 -26.86 12.58 4.13
C TYR A 206 -26.36 11.31 3.43
N ARG A 207 -26.12 11.39 2.11
CA ARG A 207 -25.63 10.27 1.28
C ARG A 207 -24.09 10.23 1.31
N VAL A 208 -23.54 9.79 2.43
CA VAL A 208 -22.11 9.61 2.63
C VAL A 208 -21.76 8.13 2.66
N GLY A 209 -20.73 7.73 1.93
CA GLY A 209 -20.14 6.40 1.98
C GLY A 209 -18.70 6.44 2.48
N MET A 210 -18.08 5.26 2.63
CA MET A 210 -16.69 5.13 3.01
C MET A 210 -15.94 4.25 2.02
N VAL A 211 -14.70 4.63 1.74
CA VAL A 211 -13.66 3.79 1.16
C VAL A 211 -12.52 3.66 2.15
N ARG A 212 -12.15 2.43 2.48
CA ARG A 212 -10.97 2.13 3.27
C ARG A 212 -9.92 1.46 2.41
N LEU A 213 -8.76 2.08 2.28
CA LEU A 213 -7.63 1.49 1.57
C LEU A 213 -6.92 0.49 2.48
N LYS A 214 -6.77 -0.76 2.01
CA LYS A 214 -5.96 -1.81 2.63
C LYS A 214 -4.59 -1.91 1.97
N SER A 215 -4.46 -1.48 0.72
CA SER A 215 -3.20 -1.21 0.03
C SER A 215 -3.09 0.28 -0.27
N LEU A 216 -1.93 0.88 0.02
CA LEU A 216 -1.67 2.29 -0.24
C LEU A 216 -0.88 2.48 -1.54
N TRP A 217 0.02 1.55 -1.85
CA TRP A 217 0.77 1.52 -3.11
C TRP A 217 0.89 0.09 -3.66
N PRO A 218 0.87 -0.08 -4.99
CA PRO A 218 0.62 0.98 -5.98
C PRO A 218 -0.73 1.66 -5.71
N PHE A 219 -0.85 2.98 -5.96
CA PHE A 219 -2.07 3.71 -5.67
C PHE A 219 -3.24 3.20 -6.54
N PRO A 220 -4.46 3.06 -5.99
CA PRO A 220 -5.59 2.47 -6.69
C PRO A 220 -6.28 3.47 -7.64
N ASP A 221 -5.57 3.89 -8.69
CA ASP A 221 -6.05 4.86 -9.68
C ASP A 221 -7.42 4.45 -10.27
N GLU A 222 -7.63 3.16 -10.52
CA GLU A 222 -8.89 2.64 -11.06
C GLU A 222 -10.09 2.84 -10.13
N LEU A 223 -9.88 2.72 -8.83
CA LEU A 223 -10.90 3.04 -7.84
C LEU A 223 -11.27 4.52 -7.90
N MET A 224 -10.28 5.40 -8.05
CA MET A 224 -10.52 6.84 -8.17
C MET A 224 -11.33 7.17 -9.43
N GLU A 225 -11.02 6.56 -10.56
CA GLU A 225 -11.80 6.73 -11.79
C GLU A 225 -13.24 6.25 -11.61
N GLN A 226 -13.45 5.08 -11.00
CA GLN A 226 -14.80 4.55 -10.73
C GLN A 226 -15.61 5.45 -9.77
N LEU A 227 -14.97 6.04 -8.76
CA LEU A 227 -15.62 7.02 -7.88
C LEU A 227 -16.03 8.27 -8.66
N GLY A 228 -15.20 8.72 -9.60
CA GLY A 228 -15.45 9.89 -10.43
C GLY A 228 -16.74 9.84 -11.26
N ASP A 229 -17.26 8.65 -11.53
CA ASP A 229 -18.48 8.49 -12.32
C ASP A 229 -19.78 8.80 -11.52
N ARG A 230 -19.70 8.84 -10.18
CA ARG A 230 -20.90 8.96 -9.33
C ARG A 230 -20.71 9.81 -8.05
N VAL A 231 -19.49 10.11 -7.68
CA VAL A 231 -19.17 10.81 -6.44
C VAL A 231 -18.84 12.27 -6.73
N GLU A 232 -19.45 13.19 -6.02
CA GLU A 232 -19.20 14.63 -6.15
C GLU A 232 -17.95 15.07 -5.39
N LYS A 233 -17.68 14.41 -4.25
CA LYS A 233 -16.60 14.80 -3.35
C LYS A 233 -15.99 13.63 -2.61
N VAL A 234 -14.68 13.59 -2.53
CA VAL A 234 -13.91 12.69 -1.68
C VAL A 234 -13.21 13.49 -0.58
N VAL A 235 -13.44 13.10 0.66
CA VAL A 235 -12.84 13.70 1.86
C VAL A 235 -11.89 12.69 2.48
N VAL A 236 -10.58 12.96 2.42
CA VAL A 236 -9.56 12.06 2.97
C VAL A 236 -9.39 12.31 4.46
N SER A 237 -9.57 11.28 5.28
CA SER A 237 -9.36 11.33 6.73
C SER A 237 -8.06 10.64 7.10
N GLU A 238 -7.09 11.38 7.61
CA GLU A 238 -5.76 10.85 7.96
C GLU A 238 -5.13 11.57 9.16
N MET A 239 -4.30 10.82 9.90
CA MET A 239 -3.64 11.27 11.12
C MET A 239 -2.25 11.87 10.82
N ASN A 240 -2.19 12.75 9.83
CA ASN A 240 -0.99 13.50 9.43
C ASN A 240 -1.42 14.83 8.77
N ASN A 241 -0.50 15.59 8.25
CA ASN A 241 -0.77 16.89 7.60
C ASN A 241 -1.00 16.74 6.08
N GLY A 242 -1.81 15.76 5.67
CA GLY A 242 -2.20 15.58 4.26
C GLY A 242 -1.11 14.92 3.42
N MET A 243 -0.78 13.69 3.70
CA MET A 243 0.20 12.92 2.91
C MET A 243 -0.46 12.10 1.81
N LEU A 244 -1.47 11.29 2.16
CA LEU A 244 -2.17 10.47 1.17
C LEU A 244 -3.13 11.30 0.29
N ILE A 245 -3.74 12.34 0.84
CA ILE A 245 -4.64 13.21 0.09
C ILE A 245 -4.02 13.73 -1.20
N ARG A 246 -2.71 13.93 -1.27
CA ARG A 246 -2.01 14.40 -2.47
C ARG A 246 -2.10 13.43 -3.63
N GLU A 247 -2.19 12.14 -3.34
CA GLU A 247 -2.44 11.14 -4.39
C GLU A 247 -3.88 11.23 -4.90
N VAL A 248 -4.84 11.45 -3.98
CA VAL A 248 -6.26 11.65 -4.34
C VAL A 248 -6.46 12.96 -5.12
N GLU A 249 -5.71 14.00 -4.82
CA GLU A 249 -5.75 15.29 -5.51
C GLU A 249 -5.40 15.22 -7.01
N ARG A 250 -4.70 14.17 -7.44
CA ARG A 250 -4.47 13.92 -8.88
C ARG A 250 -5.78 13.73 -9.66
N PHE A 251 -6.86 13.37 -8.96
CA PHE A 251 -8.19 13.11 -9.53
C PHE A 251 -9.19 14.25 -9.34
N ARG A 252 -8.72 15.49 -9.03
CA ARG A 252 -9.57 16.68 -8.91
C ARG A 252 -10.39 17.01 -10.16
N HIS A 253 -10.00 16.49 -11.30
CA HIS A 253 -10.76 16.60 -12.54
C HIS A 253 -11.99 15.70 -12.57
N ARG A 254 -12.12 14.73 -11.65
CA ARG A 254 -13.24 13.78 -11.55
C ARG A 254 -14.22 14.15 -10.43
N PHE A 255 -13.71 14.63 -9.31
CA PHE A 255 -14.50 15.00 -8.13
C PHE A 255 -13.77 16.05 -7.28
N ARG A 256 -14.49 16.73 -6.42
CA ARG A 256 -13.88 17.64 -5.44
C ARG A 256 -13.10 16.85 -4.38
N VAL A 257 -11.97 17.38 -3.93
CA VAL A 257 -11.13 16.76 -2.89
C VAL A 257 -10.94 17.73 -1.75
N SER A 258 -11.15 17.26 -0.53
CA SER A 258 -10.79 17.95 0.71
C SER A 258 -10.30 16.95 1.76
N GLY A 259 -9.83 17.41 2.92
CA GLY A 259 -9.23 16.54 3.92
C GLY A 259 -9.64 16.88 5.36
N ILE A 260 -9.80 15.82 6.14
CA ILE A 260 -9.77 15.85 7.60
C ILE A 260 -8.37 15.38 8.01
N THR A 261 -7.38 16.25 7.77
CA THR A 261 -5.96 15.97 7.99
C THR A 261 -5.53 16.57 9.31
N VAL A 262 -5.21 15.72 10.28
CA VAL A 262 -4.86 16.16 11.64
C VAL A 262 -3.59 15.44 12.09
N PRO A 263 -2.47 16.15 12.25
CA PRO A 263 -1.23 15.57 12.77
C PRO A 263 -1.37 15.29 14.27
N THR A 264 -2.10 14.23 14.60
CA THR A 264 -2.46 13.86 15.97
C THR A 264 -1.79 12.57 16.39
N PRO A 265 -1.40 12.43 17.66
CA PRO A 265 -0.85 11.20 18.21
C PRO A 265 -1.93 10.18 18.65
N VAL A 266 -3.20 10.50 18.44
CA VAL A 266 -4.32 9.63 18.81
C VAL A 266 -5.30 9.52 17.64
N PRO A 267 -6.00 8.39 17.48
CA PRO A 267 -7.01 8.25 16.43
C PRO A 267 -8.09 9.33 16.55
N LEU A 268 -8.54 9.81 15.40
CA LEU A 268 -9.61 10.79 15.34
C LEU A 268 -10.91 10.20 15.91
N LYS A 269 -11.55 10.94 16.82
CA LYS A 269 -12.83 10.53 17.39
C LYS A 269 -13.92 10.55 16.30
N PRO A 270 -14.83 9.57 16.28
CA PRO A 270 -15.96 9.57 15.33
C PRO A 270 -16.77 10.86 15.36
N SER A 271 -16.95 11.47 16.54
CA SER A 271 -17.66 12.75 16.70
C SER A 271 -16.93 13.94 16.06
N GLU A 272 -15.61 13.92 16.02
CA GLU A 272 -14.83 14.96 15.35
C GLU A 272 -14.89 14.79 13.83
N ILE A 273 -14.73 13.56 13.34
CA ILE A 273 -14.87 13.22 11.91
C ILE A 273 -16.27 13.61 11.43
N TYR A 274 -17.31 13.22 12.19
CA TYR A 274 -18.69 13.59 11.91
C TYR A 274 -18.85 15.12 11.76
N ARG A 275 -18.45 15.90 12.76
CA ARG A 275 -18.59 17.36 12.76
C ARG A 275 -17.91 17.99 11.52
N ARG A 276 -16.68 17.59 11.23
CA ARG A 276 -15.94 18.11 10.08
C ARG A 276 -16.56 17.67 8.74
N MET A 277 -17.09 16.45 8.67
CA MET A 277 -17.72 15.97 7.44
C MET A 277 -19.06 16.68 7.17
N ILE A 278 -19.85 16.99 8.21
CA ILE A 278 -21.07 17.81 8.05
C ILE A 278 -20.73 19.17 7.44
N GLU A 279 -19.64 19.83 7.87
CA GLU A 279 -19.17 21.08 7.25
C GLU A 279 -18.81 20.90 5.76
N GLU A 280 -18.34 19.71 5.37
CA GLU A 280 -17.95 19.41 3.99
C GLU A 280 -19.14 19.06 3.07
N VAL A 281 -20.18 18.42 3.59
CA VAL A 281 -21.40 18.09 2.82
C VAL A 281 -22.37 19.26 2.71
N SER A 282 -22.23 20.28 3.57
CA SER A 282 -23.07 21.48 3.57
C SER A 282 -22.55 22.60 2.63
N LYS A 283 -21.36 22.43 2.06
CA LYS A 283 -20.72 23.33 1.07
C LYS A 283 -21.02 22.87 -0.36
#